data_0caa11f4aa14b7c1c304a1e6f9a57ce9
#
_entry.id   0caa11f4aa14b7c1c304a1e6f9a57ce9
#
_cell.length_a   1.000
_cell.length_b   1.000
_cell.length_c   1.000
_cell.angle_alpha   90.00
_cell.angle_beta   90.00
_cell.angle_gamma   90.00
#
_symmetry.space_group_name_H-M   'P 1'
#
loop_
_entity.id
_entity.type
_entity.pdbx_description
1 polymer ?
#
loop_
_entity_poly.entity_id
_entity_poly.type
_entity_poly.pdbx_seq_one_letter_code
_entity_poly.pdbx_strand_id
1 'polypeptide(L)'
;MGLPELAEALRILNQLKEEGVIKDYAIGGGYAVIYHTVPYSTYDLDIFVILRNEDDFHALYQYFREKGNKIEDVYVYIDDMPVQFLPSYISPLFNETIEQAHKIIIEGIPSKVARVEHLIVLALDVFRAKDKIRIVQLLEKANRDLLDEILGRFDDEEGKLRARFKQVLANT
;
A
#
# COMPACT_ATOMS: atom_id res chain seq x y z
N MET A 1 11.16 15.90 -3.53
CA MET A 1 10.24 14.88 -3.02
C MET A 1 9.73 15.31 -1.66
N GLY A 2 8.44 15.35 -1.51
CA GLY A 2 7.81 15.99 -0.39
C GLY A 2 7.74 15.19 0.90
N LEU A 3 8.79 15.14 1.71
CA LEU A 3 8.66 14.68 3.09
C LEU A 3 7.67 15.54 3.88
N PRO A 4 7.64 16.89 3.72
CA PRO A 4 6.60 17.71 4.34
C PRO A 4 5.19 17.36 3.88
N GLU A 5 4.98 17.14 2.58
CA GLU A 5 3.69 16.74 2.03
C GLU A 5 3.28 15.35 2.48
N LEU A 6 4.23 14.42 2.57
CA LEU A 6 3.98 13.09 3.12
C LEU A 6 3.56 13.19 4.59
N ALA A 7 4.27 13.99 5.38
CA ALA A 7 3.95 14.19 6.79
C ALA A 7 2.52 14.73 6.97
N GLU A 8 2.12 15.71 6.17
CA GLU A 8 0.76 16.27 6.24
C GLU A 8 -0.30 15.23 5.85
N ALA A 9 -0.05 14.45 4.79
CA ALA A 9 -0.95 13.37 4.41
C ALA A 9 -1.14 12.37 5.55
N LEU A 10 -0.05 11.99 6.23
CA LEU A 10 -0.12 11.05 7.36
C LEU A 10 -0.88 11.63 8.55
N ARG A 11 -0.75 12.93 8.83
CA ARG A 11 -1.54 13.60 9.88
C ARG A 11 -3.02 13.52 9.58
N ILE A 12 -3.41 13.80 8.33
CA ILE A 12 -4.81 13.72 7.90
C ILE A 12 -5.34 12.28 8.00
N LEU A 13 -4.55 11.29 7.58
CA LEU A 13 -4.95 9.89 7.69
C LEU A 13 -5.16 9.46 9.14
N ASN A 14 -4.29 9.90 10.04
CA ASN A 14 -4.44 9.63 11.47
C ASN A 14 -5.69 10.31 12.04
N GLN A 15 -6.00 11.53 11.59
CA GLN A 15 -7.23 12.23 11.96
C GLN A 15 -8.47 11.47 11.49
N LEU A 16 -8.48 10.97 10.25
CA LEU A 16 -9.58 10.15 9.72
C LEU A 16 -9.81 8.90 10.58
N LYS A 17 -8.72 8.29 11.04
CA LYS A 17 -8.79 7.13 11.92
C LYS A 17 -9.37 7.50 13.28
N GLU A 18 -8.96 8.61 13.88
CA GLU A 18 -9.50 9.10 15.14
C GLU A 18 -10.99 9.45 15.04
N GLU A 19 -11.40 10.04 13.92
CA GLU A 19 -12.81 10.40 13.68
C GLU A 19 -13.67 9.22 13.27
N GLY A 20 -13.09 8.04 13.05
CA GLY A 20 -13.83 6.84 12.66
C GLY A 20 -14.24 6.79 11.20
N VAL A 21 -13.73 7.68 10.36
CA VAL A 21 -13.98 7.66 8.89
C VAL A 21 -13.34 6.43 8.26
N ILE A 22 -12.16 6.06 8.75
CA ILE A 22 -11.46 4.81 8.42
C ILE A 22 -11.17 4.05 9.70
N LYS A 23 -11.06 2.72 9.62
CA LYS A 23 -10.70 1.91 10.79
C LYS A 23 -9.20 1.85 10.98
N ASP A 24 -8.45 1.67 9.91
CA ASP A 24 -6.98 1.61 9.93
C ASP A 24 -6.46 1.78 8.50
N TYR A 25 -5.14 1.97 8.36
CA TYR A 25 -4.50 2.10 7.06
C TYR A 25 -3.06 1.60 7.10
N ALA A 26 -2.47 1.41 5.93
CA ALA A 26 -1.03 1.18 5.78
C ALA A 26 -0.53 1.79 4.46
N ILE A 27 0.68 2.33 4.50
CA ILE A 27 1.38 2.81 3.30
C ILE A 27 1.78 1.61 2.46
N GLY A 28 1.44 1.63 1.18
CA GLY A 28 1.84 0.64 0.19
C GLY A 28 2.55 1.27 -0.99
N GLY A 29 2.57 0.57 -2.12
CA GLY A 29 3.09 1.08 -3.38
C GLY A 29 4.53 1.57 -3.32
N GLY A 30 4.83 2.58 -4.13
CA GLY A 30 6.18 3.11 -4.28
C GLY A 30 6.82 3.65 -3.01
N TYR A 31 6.06 4.36 -2.17
CA TYR A 31 6.58 4.88 -0.90
C TYR A 31 6.97 3.77 0.07
N ALA A 32 6.21 2.67 0.12
CA ALA A 32 6.56 1.53 0.96
C ALA A 32 7.82 0.83 0.46
N VAL A 33 7.97 0.69 -0.85
CA VAL A 33 9.20 0.13 -1.45
C VAL A 33 10.42 1.00 -1.11
N ILE A 34 10.28 2.32 -1.24
CA ILE A 34 11.34 3.28 -0.86
C ILE A 34 11.72 3.13 0.61
N TYR A 35 10.75 2.98 1.47
CA TYR A 35 10.99 2.82 2.91
C TYR A 35 11.90 1.60 3.19
N HIS A 36 11.66 0.50 2.48
CA HIS A 36 12.39 -0.77 2.72
C HIS A 36 13.68 -0.90 1.93
N THR A 37 13.86 -0.16 0.87
CA THR A 37 14.98 -0.34 -0.07
C THR A 37 15.79 0.94 -0.24
N VAL A 38 15.90 1.43 -1.48
CA VAL A 38 16.66 2.62 -1.82
C VAL A 38 15.75 3.70 -2.36
N PRO A 39 16.06 4.99 -2.11
CA PRO A 39 15.27 6.08 -2.63
C PRO A 39 15.21 6.09 -4.16
N TYR A 40 14.02 6.33 -4.69
CA TYR A 40 13.79 6.64 -6.09
C TYR A 40 12.56 7.54 -6.20
N SER A 41 12.26 8.02 -7.40
CA SER A 41 11.10 8.89 -7.60
C SER A 41 9.81 8.08 -7.60
N THR A 42 8.82 8.57 -6.88
CA THR A 42 7.44 8.08 -6.95
C THR A 42 6.50 9.28 -7.02
N TYR A 43 5.38 9.12 -7.71
CA TYR A 43 4.43 10.21 -7.94
C TYR A 43 3.36 10.28 -6.85
N ASP A 44 2.74 9.18 -6.54
CA ASP A 44 1.56 9.08 -5.69
C ASP A 44 1.81 8.27 -4.42
N LEU A 45 0.99 8.54 -3.42
CA LEU A 45 0.98 7.81 -2.17
C LEU A 45 -0.16 6.80 -2.22
N ASP A 46 0.18 5.51 -2.20
CA ASP A 46 -0.81 4.43 -2.14
C ASP A 46 -1.12 4.09 -0.69
N ILE A 47 -2.37 4.22 -0.31
CA ILE A 47 -2.84 3.94 1.04
C ILE A 47 -3.85 2.80 1.00
N PHE A 48 -3.47 1.66 1.55
CA PHE A 48 -4.41 0.58 1.85
C PHE A 48 -5.24 0.98 3.07
N VAL A 49 -6.56 0.85 2.98
CA VAL A 49 -7.46 1.37 4.01
C VAL A 49 -8.54 0.34 4.35
N ILE A 50 -8.78 0.13 5.66
CA ILE A 50 -9.84 -0.77 6.11
C ILE A 50 -11.18 -0.04 6.04
N LEU A 51 -12.04 -0.52 5.15
CA LEU A 51 -13.41 -0.08 4.95
C LEU A 51 -14.29 -1.31 4.79
N ARG A 52 -15.57 -1.21 5.18
CA ARG A 52 -16.50 -2.35 5.16
C ARG A 52 -17.00 -2.70 3.76
N ASN A 53 -17.28 -1.67 2.95
CA ASN A 53 -17.96 -1.82 1.67
C ASN A 53 -17.77 -0.59 0.78
N GLU A 54 -18.36 -0.65 -0.41
CA GLU A 54 -18.29 0.43 -1.40
C GLU A 54 -18.93 1.73 -0.91
N ASP A 55 -19.97 1.66 -0.11
CA ASP A 55 -20.61 2.86 0.46
C ASP A 55 -19.65 3.62 1.38
N ASP A 56 -18.88 2.90 2.19
CA ASP A 56 -17.85 3.50 3.03
C ASP A 56 -16.74 4.14 2.17
N PHE A 57 -16.42 3.54 1.04
CA PHE A 57 -15.43 4.09 0.11
C PHE A 57 -15.92 5.39 -0.51
N HIS A 58 -17.18 5.42 -0.96
CA HIS A 58 -17.80 6.65 -1.47
C HIS A 58 -17.88 7.73 -0.38
N ALA A 59 -18.18 7.35 0.85
CA ALA A 59 -18.21 8.27 1.98
C ALA A 59 -16.83 8.89 2.27
N LEU A 60 -15.75 8.12 2.10
CA LEU A 60 -14.39 8.62 2.25
C LEU A 60 -14.08 9.73 1.22
N TYR A 61 -14.41 9.50 -0.05
CA TYR A 61 -14.23 10.50 -1.10
C TYR A 61 -15.13 11.72 -0.87
N GLN A 62 -16.36 11.51 -0.42
CA GLN A 62 -17.27 12.61 -0.09
C GLN A 62 -16.75 13.47 1.06
N TYR A 63 -16.16 12.85 2.07
CA TYR A 63 -15.49 13.58 3.16
C TYR A 63 -14.47 14.56 2.62
N PHE A 64 -13.61 14.14 1.69
CA PHE A 64 -12.59 15.00 1.10
C PHE A 64 -13.20 16.09 0.21
N ARG A 65 -14.26 15.78 -0.54
CA ARG A 65 -14.97 16.79 -1.33
C ARG A 65 -15.52 17.90 -0.46
N GLU A 66 -16.13 17.55 0.64
CA GLU A 66 -16.69 18.50 1.60
C GLU A 66 -15.62 19.35 2.27
N LYS A 67 -14.42 18.82 2.43
CA LYS A 67 -13.26 19.57 2.94
C LYS A 67 -12.60 20.46 1.88
N GLY A 68 -13.04 20.39 0.62
CA GLY A 68 -12.49 21.18 -0.46
C GLY A 68 -11.23 20.60 -1.11
N ASN A 69 -10.89 19.36 -0.82
CA ASN A 69 -9.72 18.72 -1.44
C ASN A 69 -9.97 18.47 -2.93
N LYS A 70 -8.97 18.73 -3.75
CA LYS A 70 -9.00 18.39 -5.18
C LYS A 70 -9.09 16.87 -5.31
N ILE A 71 -9.99 16.41 -6.17
CA ILE A 71 -10.10 15.00 -6.55
C ILE A 71 -10.02 14.92 -8.07
N GLU A 72 -9.10 14.11 -8.56
CA GLU A 72 -8.88 13.91 -9.99
C GLU A 72 -8.66 12.42 -10.26
N ASP A 73 -9.52 11.81 -11.04
CA ASP A 73 -9.56 10.37 -11.27
C ASP A 73 -9.68 9.62 -9.93
N VAL A 74 -8.69 8.79 -9.62
CA VAL A 74 -8.65 7.99 -8.37
C VAL A 74 -7.94 8.73 -7.23
N TYR A 75 -7.36 9.91 -7.50
CA TYR A 75 -6.51 10.60 -6.56
C TYR A 75 -7.25 11.67 -5.76
N VAL A 76 -7.06 11.62 -4.45
CA VAL A 76 -7.39 12.73 -3.54
C VAL A 76 -6.08 13.49 -3.29
N TYR A 77 -6.07 14.79 -3.53
CA TYR A 77 -4.89 15.62 -3.25
C TYR A 77 -4.96 16.13 -1.83
N ILE A 78 -4.02 15.68 -1.00
CA ILE A 78 -3.82 16.22 0.34
C ILE A 78 -2.63 17.16 0.24
N ASP A 79 -2.90 18.46 0.29
CA ASP A 79 -2.01 19.49 -0.23
C ASP A 79 -1.64 19.15 -1.68
N ASP A 80 -0.37 19.04 -2.00
CA ASP A 80 0.08 18.69 -3.34
C ASP A 80 0.34 17.18 -3.53
N MET A 81 0.07 16.37 -2.51
CA MET A 81 0.30 14.93 -2.55
C MET A 81 -0.90 14.19 -3.13
N PRO A 82 -0.78 13.57 -4.31
CA PRO A 82 -1.82 12.70 -4.83
C PRO A 82 -1.84 11.39 -4.05
N VAL A 83 -3.00 11.09 -3.44
CA VAL A 83 -3.20 9.90 -2.61
C VAL A 83 -4.24 9.01 -3.28
N GLN A 84 -3.86 7.74 -3.53
CA GLN A 84 -4.79 6.73 -3.99
C GLN A 84 -5.16 5.81 -2.83
N PHE A 85 -6.45 5.61 -2.61
CA PHE A 85 -6.96 4.69 -1.60
C PHE A 85 -7.29 3.34 -2.20
N LEU A 86 -6.85 2.28 -1.52
CA LEU A 86 -7.02 0.88 -1.93
C LEU A 86 -7.80 0.18 -0.81
N PRO A 87 -9.13 -0.02 -0.97
CA PRO A 87 -9.96 -0.49 0.13
C PRO A 87 -9.82 -1.99 0.39
N SER A 88 -9.84 -2.35 1.66
CA SER A 88 -9.62 -3.72 2.14
C SER A 88 -10.66 -4.73 1.67
N TYR A 89 -11.90 -4.29 1.40
CA TYR A 89 -12.97 -5.19 0.98
C TYR A 89 -12.78 -5.76 -0.43
N ILE A 90 -11.88 -5.17 -1.24
CA ILE A 90 -11.61 -5.65 -2.61
C ILE A 90 -10.91 -7.01 -2.59
N SER A 91 -10.03 -7.24 -1.59
CA SER A 91 -9.19 -8.42 -1.58
C SER A 91 -8.76 -8.78 -0.14
N PRO A 92 -8.85 -10.08 0.24
CA PRO A 92 -8.28 -10.52 1.50
C PRO A 92 -6.79 -10.20 1.67
N LEU A 93 -6.04 -10.16 0.56
CA LEU A 93 -4.64 -9.75 0.58
C LEU A 93 -4.49 -8.28 1.00
N PHE A 94 -5.35 -7.39 0.53
CA PHE A 94 -5.34 -5.99 0.94
C PHE A 94 -5.59 -5.86 2.45
N ASN A 95 -6.56 -6.59 2.96
CA ASN A 95 -6.88 -6.57 4.39
C ASN A 95 -5.71 -7.05 5.23
N GLU A 96 -5.12 -8.19 4.88
CA GLU A 96 -3.95 -8.73 5.62
C GLU A 96 -2.75 -7.79 5.55
N THR A 97 -2.53 -7.13 4.40
CA THR A 97 -1.46 -6.13 4.23
C THR A 97 -1.55 -5.04 5.30
N ILE A 98 -2.77 -4.58 5.60
CA ILE A 98 -2.99 -3.55 6.62
C ILE A 98 -2.83 -4.14 8.03
N GLU A 99 -3.46 -5.26 8.30
CA GLU A 99 -3.43 -5.89 9.63
C GLU A 99 -2.02 -6.28 10.07
N GLN A 100 -1.19 -6.71 9.15
CA GLN A 100 0.17 -7.18 9.41
C GLN A 100 1.24 -6.10 9.20
N ALA A 101 0.85 -4.88 8.85
CA ALA A 101 1.79 -3.81 8.55
C ALA A 101 2.65 -3.44 9.77
N HIS A 102 3.87 -2.98 9.51
CA HIS A 102 4.77 -2.49 10.54
C HIS A 102 4.36 -1.10 11.02
N LYS A 103 4.34 -0.91 12.33
CA LYS A 103 4.23 0.42 12.92
C LYS A 103 5.57 1.14 12.76
N ILE A 104 5.50 2.38 12.25
CA ILE A 104 6.67 3.21 12.00
C ILE A 104 6.41 4.64 12.44
N ILE A 105 7.46 5.45 12.47
CA ILE A 105 7.37 6.89 12.72
C ILE A 105 8.05 7.60 11.57
N ILE A 106 7.33 8.49 10.88
CA ILE A 106 7.87 9.32 9.80
C ILE A 106 7.70 10.78 10.18
N GLU A 107 8.79 11.52 10.24
CA GLU A 107 8.79 12.95 10.64
C GLU A 107 8.06 13.16 11.99
N GLY A 108 8.25 12.23 12.93
CA GLY A 108 7.59 12.28 14.24
C GLY A 108 6.13 11.83 14.24
N ILE A 109 5.58 11.40 13.10
CA ILE A 109 4.17 11.03 12.96
C ILE A 109 4.04 9.51 12.97
N PRO A 110 3.26 8.92 13.90
CA PRO A 110 2.98 7.50 13.90
C PRO A 110 2.24 7.10 12.62
N SER A 111 2.69 6.01 12.01
CA SER A 111 2.08 5.49 10.79
C SER A 111 2.27 3.98 10.72
N LYS A 112 1.91 3.38 9.59
CA LYS A 112 2.10 1.96 9.30
C LYS A 112 2.56 1.79 7.86
N VAL A 113 3.50 0.89 7.63
CA VAL A 113 3.98 0.55 6.29
C VAL A 113 3.80 -0.95 6.06
N ALA A 114 3.37 -1.32 4.86
CA ALA A 114 3.24 -2.71 4.46
C ALA A 114 4.58 -3.44 4.58
N ARG A 115 4.53 -4.70 5.01
CA ARG A 115 5.72 -5.56 5.10
C ARG A 115 6.27 -5.85 3.71
N VAL A 116 7.57 -6.08 3.66
CA VAL A 116 8.28 -6.46 2.42
C VAL A 116 7.58 -7.65 1.74
N GLU A 117 7.23 -8.69 2.49
CA GLU A 117 6.62 -9.91 1.95
C GLU A 117 5.26 -9.64 1.32
N HIS A 118 4.42 -8.84 1.96
CA HIS A 118 3.12 -8.46 1.39
C HIS A 118 3.29 -7.60 0.14
N LEU A 119 4.26 -6.67 0.13
CA LEU A 119 4.56 -5.87 -1.05
C LEU A 119 4.98 -6.74 -2.24
N ILE A 120 5.76 -7.78 -2.00
CA ILE A 120 6.15 -8.74 -3.05
C ILE A 120 4.92 -9.44 -3.61
N VAL A 121 4.04 -9.95 -2.75
CA VAL A 121 2.84 -10.68 -3.20
C VAL A 121 1.90 -9.75 -3.96
N LEU A 122 1.72 -8.51 -3.50
CA LEU A 122 0.94 -7.49 -4.20
C LEU A 122 1.53 -7.20 -5.59
N ALA A 123 2.86 -7.08 -5.68
CA ALA A 123 3.55 -6.86 -6.95
C ALA A 123 3.42 -8.05 -7.89
N LEU A 124 3.43 -9.28 -7.37
CA LEU A 124 3.19 -10.49 -8.17
C LEU A 124 1.77 -10.54 -8.71
N ASP A 125 0.81 -10.03 -7.96
CA ASP A 125 -0.60 -10.03 -8.38
C ASP A 125 -0.82 -9.09 -9.59
N VAL A 126 -0.29 -7.89 -9.55
CA VAL A 126 -0.40 -6.90 -10.66
C VAL A 126 0.58 -7.20 -11.79
N PHE A 127 1.82 -7.48 -11.46
CA PHE A 127 2.88 -7.99 -12.34
C PHE A 127 3.23 -7.12 -13.55
N ARG A 128 3.22 -5.80 -13.39
CA ARG A 128 3.72 -4.86 -14.39
C ARG A 128 5.25 -4.88 -14.43
N ALA A 129 5.86 -4.25 -15.45
CA ALA A 129 7.31 -4.14 -15.54
C ALA A 129 7.95 -3.54 -14.27
N LYS A 130 7.37 -2.47 -13.75
CA LYS A 130 7.86 -1.84 -12.50
C LYS A 130 7.69 -2.76 -11.28
N ASP A 131 6.66 -3.61 -11.29
CA ASP A 131 6.43 -4.54 -10.18
C ASP A 131 7.51 -5.63 -10.15
N LYS A 132 7.94 -6.11 -11.31
CA LYS A 132 9.05 -7.08 -11.40
C LYS A 132 10.34 -6.51 -10.83
N ILE A 133 10.63 -5.25 -11.11
CA ILE A 133 11.81 -4.56 -10.57
C ILE A 133 11.70 -4.43 -9.04
N ARG A 134 10.52 -4.04 -8.55
CA ARG A 134 10.26 -3.91 -7.10
C ARG A 134 10.46 -5.24 -6.37
N ILE A 135 9.99 -6.34 -6.96
CA ILE A 135 10.15 -7.68 -6.37
C ILE A 135 11.63 -7.99 -6.16
N VAL A 136 12.47 -7.76 -7.16
CA VAL A 136 13.92 -8.00 -7.06
C VAL A 136 14.53 -7.16 -5.94
N GLN A 137 14.18 -5.87 -5.87
CA GLN A 137 14.69 -4.97 -4.83
C GLN A 137 14.25 -5.40 -3.42
N LEU A 138 13.00 -5.79 -3.26
CA LEU A 138 12.43 -6.19 -1.98
C LEU A 138 12.94 -7.55 -1.50
N LEU A 139 13.26 -8.42 -2.45
CA LEU A 139 13.61 -9.81 -2.15
C LEU A 139 14.82 -9.93 -1.21
N GLU A 140 15.77 -9.01 -1.31
CA GLU A 140 16.95 -8.97 -0.43
C GLU A 140 16.59 -8.74 1.04
N LYS A 141 15.45 -8.12 1.30
CA LYS A 141 14.96 -7.79 2.64
C LYS A 141 13.90 -8.76 3.14
N ALA A 142 13.45 -9.69 2.31
CA ALA A 142 12.32 -10.56 2.61
C ALA A 142 12.70 -11.73 3.51
N ASN A 143 11.79 -12.08 4.42
CA ASN A 143 11.80 -13.37 5.09
C ASN A 143 11.15 -14.38 4.14
N ARG A 144 11.95 -15.30 3.61
CA ARG A 144 11.52 -16.25 2.57
C ARG A 144 10.44 -17.22 3.08
N ASP A 145 10.52 -17.62 4.33
CA ASP A 145 9.53 -18.52 4.92
C ASP A 145 8.18 -17.82 5.05
N LEU A 146 8.17 -16.59 5.54
CA LEU A 146 6.95 -15.79 5.62
C LEU A 146 6.37 -15.51 4.22
N LEU A 147 7.22 -15.21 3.25
CA LEU A 147 6.80 -15.00 1.86
C LEU A 147 6.12 -16.27 1.32
N ASP A 148 6.68 -17.42 1.57
CA ASP A 148 6.10 -18.69 1.12
C ASP A 148 4.74 -18.95 1.78
N GLU A 149 4.60 -18.65 3.07
CA GLU A 149 3.30 -18.74 3.75
C GLU A 149 2.24 -17.84 3.14
N ILE A 150 2.59 -16.58 2.84
CA ILE A 150 1.66 -15.62 2.24
C ILE A 150 1.27 -16.06 0.83
N LEU A 151 2.23 -16.52 0.04
CA LEU A 151 1.94 -17.08 -1.29
C LEU A 151 0.98 -18.26 -1.18
N GLY A 152 1.18 -19.14 -0.20
CA GLY A 152 0.30 -20.28 0.02
C GLY A 152 -1.13 -19.88 0.36
N ARG A 153 -1.33 -18.76 1.07
CA ARG A 153 -2.66 -18.28 1.43
C ARG A 153 -3.40 -17.59 0.28
N PHE A 154 -2.69 -16.89 -0.59
CA PHE A 154 -3.30 -15.98 -1.57
C PHE A 154 -3.13 -16.41 -3.02
N ASP A 155 -2.40 -17.47 -3.29
CA ASP A 155 -2.28 -17.98 -4.65
C ASP A 155 -3.62 -18.60 -5.09
N ASP A 156 -3.84 -18.61 -6.40
CA ASP A 156 -5.01 -19.29 -6.96
C ASP A 156 -4.75 -20.81 -7.11
N GLU A 157 -5.78 -21.53 -7.53
CA GLU A 157 -5.69 -22.99 -7.71
C GLU A 157 -4.68 -23.39 -8.77
N GLU A 158 -4.40 -22.51 -9.73
CA GLU A 158 -3.45 -22.75 -10.83
C GLU A 158 -2.01 -22.39 -10.44
N GLY A 159 -1.81 -21.74 -9.30
CA GLY A 159 -0.49 -21.33 -8.85
C GLY A 159 0.09 -20.14 -9.60
N LYS A 160 -0.75 -19.19 -9.99
CA LYS A 160 -0.35 -18.00 -10.75
C LYS A 160 0.76 -17.20 -10.06
N LEU A 161 0.62 -16.91 -8.77
CA LEU A 161 1.59 -16.09 -8.04
C LEU A 161 2.94 -16.80 -7.92
N ARG A 162 2.93 -18.08 -7.59
CA ARG A 162 4.16 -18.88 -7.51
C ARG A 162 4.85 -19.01 -8.85
N ALA A 163 4.09 -19.17 -9.94
CA ALA A 163 4.64 -19.23 -11.30
C ALA A 163 5.32 -17.91 -11.66
N ARG A 164 4.69 -16.78 -11.36
CA ARG A 164 5.26 -15.44 -11.58
C ARG A 164 6.52 -15.22 -10.74
N PHE A 165 6.51 -15.67 -9.51
CA PHE A 165 7.68 -15.58 -8.64
C PHE A 165 8.86 -16.36 -9.19
N LYS A 166 8.64 -17.60 -9.65
CA LYS A 166 9.67 -18.40 -10.32
C LYS A 166 10.21 -17.69 -11.55
N GLN A 167 9.35 -17.06 -12.34
CA GLN A 167 9.75 -16.29 -13.52
C GLN A 167 10.69 -15.14 -13.15
N VAL A 168 10.39 -14.41 -12.09
CA VAL A 168 11.26 -13.33 -11.60
C VAL A 168 12.62 -13.88 -11.14
N LEU A 169 12.62 -14.97 -10.37
CA LEU A 169 13.85 -15.59 -9.90
C LEU A 169 14.73 -16.11 -11.04
N ALA A 170 14.13 -16.63 -12.09
CA ALA A 170 14.86 -17.14 -13.25
C ALA A 170 15.53 -16.04 -14.09
N ASN A 171 15.03 -14.80 -14.00
CA ASN A 171 15.51 -13.65 -14.76
C ASN A 171 16.43 -12.73 -13.96
N THR A 172 16.87 -13.14 -12.76
CA THR A 172 17.79 -12.38 -11.91
C THR A 172 19.21 -12.92 -11.88
#